data_ccb45ef4cf706c91c543f6477ede0f76
#
_entry.id   ccb45ef4cf706c91c543f6477ede0f76
#
_cell.length_a   1.000
_cell.length_b   1.000
_cell.length_c   1.000
_cell.angle_alpha   90.00
_cell.angle_beta   90.00
_cell.angle_gamma   90.00
#
_symmetry.space_group_name_H-M   'P 1'
#
loop_
_entity.id
_entity.type
_entity.pdbx_description
1 polymer ?
#
loop_
_entity_poly.entity_id
_entity_poly.type
_entity_poly.pdbx_seq_one_letter_code
_entity_poly.pdbx_strand_id
1 'polypeptide(L)' 'MDERNEIVQLCAFCRSLGAHVREVQDGASFTAMLWEDENSVSERDAAEIQRKIKRKTAEYPGFVCYCFDAFSALIYRV' A
#
# COMPACT_ATOMS: atom_id res chain seq x y z
N MET A 1 -18.50 11.45 0.29
CA MET A 1 -17.66 10.55 1.05
C MET A 1 -16.30 11.18 1.30
N ASP A 2 -15.79 11.01 2.49
CA ASP A 2 -14.56 11.66 2.90
C ASP A 2 -13.36 10.87 2.38
N GLU A 3 -12.47 11.54 1.61
CA GLU A 3 -11.24 10.95 1.09
C GLU A 3 -10.38 10.37 2.19
N ARG A 4 -10.37 11.04 3.32
CA ARG A 4 -9.59 10.61 4.46
C ARG A 4 -10.01 9.23 4.94
N ASN A 5 -11.30 8.93 4.86
CA ASN A 5 -11.84 7.65 5.23
C ASN A 5 -11.33 6.54 4.31
N GLU A 6 -11.23 6.83 3.01
CA GLU A 6 -10.70 5.89 2.04
C GLU A 6 -9.22 5.61 2.29
N ILE A 7 -8.44 6.65 2.61
CA ILE A 7 -7.02 6.49 2.96
C ILE A 7 -6.88 5.62 4.20
N VAL A 8 -7.71 5.85 5.21
CA VAL A 8 -7.70 5.05 6.43
C VAL A 8 -7.99 3.59 6.13
N GLN A 9 -8.97 3.32 5.28
CA GLN A 9 -9.32 1.95 4.89
C GLN A 9 -8.18 1.26 4.14
N LEU A 10 -7.55 1.97 3.21
CA LEU A 10 -6.43 1.42 2.46
C LEU A 10 -5.23 1.15 3.37
N CYS A 11 -4.95 2.05 4.30
CA CYS A 11 -3.87 1.85 5.28
C CYS A 11 -4.14 0.63 6.15
N ALA A 12 -5.37 0.47 6.62
CA ALA A 12 -5.74 -0.66 7.45
C ALA A 12 -5.60 -1.97 6.68
N PHE A 13 -6.00 -1.98 5.41
CA PHE A 13 -5.85 -3.15 4.57
C PHE A 13 -4.37 -3.52 4.39
N CYS A 14 -3.53 -2.55 4.09
CA CYS A 14 -2.10 -2.80 3.93
C CYS A 14 -1.49 -3.35 5.22
N ARG A 15 -1.86 -2.79 6.36
CA ARG A 15 -1.37 -3.27 7.65
C ARG A 15 -1.83 -4.69 7.95
N SER A 16 -3.03 -5.04 7.54
CA SER A 16 -3.56 -6.38 7.74
C SER A 16 -2.78 -7.44 6.97
N LEU A 17 -2.09 -7.04 5.90
CA LEU A 17 -1.23 -7.92 5.13
C LEU A 17 0.20 -7.96 5.67
N GLY A 18 0.47 -7.21 6.74
CA GLY A 18 1.79 -7.15 7.35
C GLY A 18 2.67 -6.03 6.85
N ALA A 19 2.16 -5.15 6.01
CA ALA A 19 2.94 -4.03 5.49
C ALA A 19 3.10 -2.93 6.54
N HIS A 20 4.25 -2.28 6.50
CA HIS A 20 4.49 -1.07 7.28
C HIS A 20 4.03 0.12 6.47
N VAL A 21 3.07 0.86 6.99
CA VAL A 21 2.49 1.99 6.27
C VAL A 21 3.08 3.29 6.75
N ARG A 22 3.52 4.11 5.81
CA ARG A 22 4.05 5.44 6.10
C ARG A 22 3.20 6.46 5.34
N GLU A 23 2.57 7.35 6.08
CA GLU A 23 1.82 8.45 5.46
C GLU A 23 2.75 9.58 5.07
N VAL A 24 2.47 10.17 3.89
CA VAL A 24 3.17 11.35 3.43
C VAL A 24 2.45 12.59 3.96
N GLN A 25 3.20 13.65 4.27
CA GLN A 25 2.67 14.85 4.90
C GLN A 25 1.56 15.56 4.14
N ASP A 26 1.52 15.43 2.83
CA ASP A 26 0.50 16.11 2.05
C ASP A 26 -0.90 15.48 2.20
N GLY A 27 -0.98 14.35 2.89
CA GLY A 27 -2.24 13.68 3.16
C GLY A 27 -2.90 13.02 1.97
N ALA A 28 -2.37 13.23 0.78
CA ALA A 28 -2.95 12.70 -0.46
C ALA A 28 -2.30 11.40 -0.89
N SER A 29 -1.13 11.09 -0.38
CA SER A 29 -0.43 9.87 -0.75
C SER A 29 0.26 9.26 0.46
N PHE A 30 0.46 7.95 0.41
CA PHE A 30 1.17 7.24 1.46
C PHE A 30 1.92 6.07 0.83
N THR A 31 2.94 5.61 1.53
CA THR A 31 3.75 4.50 1.07
C THR A 31 3.51 3.30 1.97
N ALA A 32 3.11 2.20 1.39
CA ALA A 32 3.02 0.93 2.09
C ALA A 32 4.32 0.17 1.82
N MET A 33 5.16 0.08 2.82
CA MET A 33 6.40 -0.68 2.72
C MET A 33 6.15 -2.05 3.32
N LEU A 34 6.45 -3.08 2.55
CA LEU A 34 6.15 -4.45 2.96
C LEU A 34 7.10 -4.89 4.08
N TRP A 35 8.36 -5.07 3.77
CA TRP A 35 9.36 -5.41 4.77
C TRP A 35 10.71 -4.90 4.32
N GLU A 36 11.43 -4.29 5.22
CA GLU A 36 12.80 -3.88 4.94
C GLU A 36 13.76 -5.02 5.24
N ASP A 37 13.36 -5.93 6.09
CA ASP A 37 14.18 -7.07 6.49
C ASP A 37 13.92 -8.23 5.56
N GLU A 38 14.92 -8.63 4.82
CA GLU A 38 14.85 -9.76 3.89
C GLU A 38 14.49 -11.08 4.57
N ASN A 39 14.62 -11.18 5.88
CA ASN A 39 14.25 -12.37 6.63
C ASN A 39 12.77 -12.42 6.97
N SER A 40 12.03 -11.36 6.73
CA SER A 40 10.64 -11.26 7.13
C SER A 40 9.68 -11.79 6.08
N VAL A 41 9.99 -11.57 4.81
CA VAL A 41 9.12 -12.03 3.73
C VAL A 41 9.96 -12.32 2.49
N SER A 42 9.61 -13.40 1.78
CA SER A 42 10.27 -13.72 0.53
C SER A 42 9.79 -12.82 -0.60
N GLU A 43 10.56 -12.73 -1.69
CA GLU A 43 10.15 -11.96 -2.86
C GLU A 43 8.83 -12.48 -3.41
N ARG A 44 8.61 -13.78 -3.36
CA ARG A 44 7.38 -14.39 -3.83
C ARG A 44 6.18 -13.93 -3.03
N ASP A 45 6.31 -13.93 -1.71
CA ASP A 45 5.23 -13.49 -0.83
C ASP A 45 5.00 -11.99 -0.95
N ALA A 46 6.08 -11.21 -1.10
CA ALA A 46 5.98 -9.77 -1.32
C ALA A 46 5.23 -9.47 -2.62
N ALA A 47 5.52 -10.21 -3.68
CA ALA A 47 4.83 -10.02 -4.96
C ALA A 47 3.33 -10.29 -4.83
N GLU A 48 2.96 -11.29 -4.06
CA GLU A 48 1.56 -11.61 -3.83
C GLU A 48 0.87 -10.51 -3.02
N ILE A 49 1.54 -10.01 -2.00
CA ILE A 49 1.02 -8.90 -1.19
C ILE A 49 0.83 -7.65 -2.05
N GLN A 50 1.82 -7.33 -2.88
CA GLN A 50 1.72 -6.20 -3.80
C GLN A 50 0.52 -6.32 -4.72
N ARG A 51 0.27 -7.53 -5.22
CA ARG A 51 -0.87 -7.79 -6.11
C ARG A 51 -2.19 -7.54 -5.38
N LYS A 52 -2.27 -7.97 -4.13
CA LYS A 52 -3.46 -7.74 -3.30
C LYS A 52 -3.69 -6.26 -3.04
N ILE A 53 -2.61 -5.52 -2.76
CA ILE A 53 -2.69 -4.08 -2.53
C ILE A 53 -3.15 -3.36 -3.80
N LYS A 54 -2.60 -3.74 -4.95
CA LYS A 54 -3.03 -3.15 -6.22
C LYS A 54 -4.50 -3.40 -6.51
N ARG A 55 -4.96 -4.62 -6.26
CA ARG A 55 -6.36 -4.98 -6.48
C ARG A 55 -7.28 -4.19 -5.57
N LYS A 56 -6.89 -4.04 -4.31
CA LYS A 56 -7.69 -3.29 -3.35
C LYS A 56 -7.75 -1.81 -3.72
N THR A 57 -6.61 -1.24 -4.12
CA THR A 57 -6.54 0.16 -4.52
C THR A 57 -7.46 0.44 -5.72
N ALA A 58 -7.56 -0.52 -6.64
CA ALA A 58 -8.42 -0.37 -7.81
C ALA A 58 -9.91 -0.26 -7.47
N GLU A 59 -10.30 -0.65 -6.25
CA GLU A 59 -11.67 -0.48 -5.78
C GLU A 59 -11.98 0.95 -5.35
N TYR A 60 -10.96 1.79 -5.26
CA TYR A 60 -11.12 3.18 -4.82
C TYR A 60 -10.79 4.12 -5.98
N PRO A 61 -11.82 4.65 -6.66
CA PRO A 61 -11.59 5.59 -7.77
C PRO A 61 -10.79 6.80 -7.31
N GLY A 62 -9.82 7.20 -8.11
CA GLY A 62 -8.95 8.32 -7.76
C GLY A 62 -7.66 7.93 -7.07
N PHE A 63 -7.47 6.66 -6.78
CA PHE A 63 -6.23 6.17 -6.19
C PHE A 63 -5.51 5.22 -7.13
N VAL A 64 -4.19 5.28 -7.12
CA VAL A 64 -3.34 4.45 -7.96
C VAL A 64 -2.25 3.83 -7.08
N CYS A 65 -1.91 2.59 -7.36
CA CYS A 65 -0.84 1.90 -6.67
C CYS A 65 0.34 1.67 -7.62
N TYR A 66 1.52 2.09 -7.22
CA TYR A 66 2.73 1.90 -7.97
C TYR A 66 3.76 1.13 -7.13
N CYS A 67 4.25 0.03 -7.65
CA CYS A 67 5.28 -0.77 -6.99
C CYS A 67 6.65 -0.43 -7.59
N PHE A 68 7.45 0.32 -6.84
CA PHE A 68 8.74 0.78 -7.34
C PHE A 68 9.90 -0.17 -7.05
N ASP A 69 9.69 -1.14 -6.16
CA ASP A 69 10.62 -2.24 -5.97
C ASP A 69 9.87 -3.48 -5.48
N ALA A 70 10.60 -4.56 -5.22
CA ALA A 70 9.98 -5.85 -4.89
C ALA A 70 9.25 -5.86 -3.54
N PHE A 71 9.57 -4.92 -2.65
CA PHE A 71 9.06 -4.93 -1.28
C PHE A 71 8.30 -3.65 -0.93
N SER A 72 7.94 -2.85 -1.90
CA SER A 72 7.29 -1.56 -1.66
C SER A 72 6.08 -1.35 -2.55
N ALA A 73 5.14 -0.58 -2.06
CA ALA A 73 3.99 -0.15 -2.83
C ALA A 73 3.69 1.29 -2.43
N LEU A 74 3.58 2.16 -3.42
CA LEU A 74 3.20 3.55 -3.20
C LEU A 74 1.77 3.73 -3.68
N ILE A 75 0.91 4.19 -2.79
CA ILE A 75 -0.47 4.50 -3.14
C ILE A 75 -0.60 6.02 -3.13
N TYR A 76 -1.10 6.57 -4.20
CA TYR A 76 -1.26 8.01 -4.30
C TYR A 76 -2.55 8.35 -5.01
N ARG A 77 -2.98 9.58 -4.81
CA ARG A 77 -4.18 10.08 -5.43
C ARG A 77 -3.86 10.74 -6.76
N VAL A 78 -4.69 10.44 -7.72
CA VAL A 78 -4.55 11.03 -9.05
C VAL A 78 -5.34 12.33 -9.17
#